data_a4a1150dc69f16cbb544c7902f674474
#
_entry.id   a4a1150dc69f16cbb544c7902f674474
#
_cell.length_a   1.000
_cell.length_b   1.000
_cell.length_c   1.000
_cell.angle_alpha   90.00
_cell.angle_beta   90.00
_cell.angle_gamma   90.00
#
_symmetry.space_group_name_H-M   'P 1'
#
loop_
_entity.id
_entity.type
_entity.pdbx_description
1 polymer ?
#
loop_
_entity_poly.entity_id
_entity_poly.type
_entity_poly.pdbx_seq_one_letter_code
_entity_poly.pdbx_strand_id
1 'polypeptide(L)'
;MTNSAPFEKGGCFRQVHLWADEPLTPSGSPGDFLCPGLPCGLRLVVNTDMESLRSSDAVILYHLTAWDWAELHRQRPPGQKWIFYTHESPRNTPNHVLPPMEYRNNSYDFLMTYTTEESHLYGSFGWYNPDVPQLRSTEMKNWSQNKTKQVAWMASNCDSVSWDRKGFVQALSKYIPVSTYGKCGDLPCPKDERCNLELRKHKFYLALENSECRDYLTEKFWKNALHNDIVPVVYGPPREDYEKVFPPEAFIHVQDFKSVKELAEYLTKLDEDDSLYNKFFEWKKSGSIQVTEEEWLLEPEQICSTVVSRLLADEEDMRGGTYSPPKFPENWVQWWNGSCTSDGSRYPIEI
;
A
#
# COMPACT_ATOMS: atom_id res chain seq x y z
N MET A 1 -27.21 -13.28 -1.37
CA MET A 1 -28.13 -13.36 -2.52
C MET A 1 -27.98 -12.07 -3.30
N THR A 2 -27.12 -12.09 -4.31
CA THR A 2 -26.81 -10.93 -5.16
C THR A 2 -27.84 -10.90 -6.29
N ASN A 3 -28.75 -9.91 -6.25
CA ASN A 3 -29.66 -9.61 -7.36
C ASN A 3 -28.82 -9.07 -8.53
N SER A 4 -28.42 -9.93 -9.45
CA SER A 4 -27.96 -9.53 -10.77
C SER A 4 -29.19 -9.15 -11.61
N ALA A 5 -29.49 -7.86 -11.68
CA ALA A 5 -30.36 -7.35 -12.72
C ALA A 5 -29.70 -7.62 -14.09
N PRO A 6 -30.44 -8.11 -15.11
CA PRO A 6 -29.85 -8.36 -16.42
C PRO A 6 -29.39 -7.04 -17.04
N PHE A 7 -28.13 -7.03 -17.52
CA PHE A 7 -27.61 -5.94 -18.32
C PHE A 7 -28.50 -5.68 -19.53
N GLU A 8 -29.01 -4.47 -19.69
CA GLU A 8 -29.60 -4.05 -20.94
C GLU A 8 -28.51 -4.10 -22.04
N LYS A 9 -28.75 -4.83 -23.11
CA LYS A 9 -27.86 -4.88 -24.28
C LYS A 9 -27.73 -3.48 -24.86
N GLY A 10 -26.61 -2.83 -24.61
CA GLY A 10 -26.28 -1.48 -25.12
C GLY A 10 -25.70 -0.53 -24.08
N GLY A 11 -25.38 -0.98 -22.86
CA GLY A 11 -24.77 -0.16 -21.82
C GLY A 11 -23.37 0.35 -22.20
N CYS A 12 -23.01 1.55 -21.72
CA CYS A 12 -21.67 2.11 -21.85
C CYS A 12 -20.68 1.29 -21.01
N PHE A 13 -19.54 0.90 -21.62
CA PHE A 13 -18.41 0.28 -20.93
C PHE A 13 -17.11 1.01 -21.28
N ARG A 14 -16.24 1.13 -20.30
CA ARG A 14 -14.82 1.48 -20.51
C ARG A 14 -14.01 0.20 -20.45
N GLN A 15 -13.26 -0.07 -21.51
CA GLN A 15 -12.38 -1.23 -21.54
C GLN A 15 -11.04 -0.87 -20.91
N VAL A 16 -10.72 -1.52 -19.80
CA VAL A 16 -9.45 -1.38 -19.09
C VAL A 16 -8.68 -2.68 -19.23
N HIS A 17 -7.48 -2.59 -19.73
CA HIS A 17 -6.57 -3.72 -19.92
C HIS A 17 -5.54 -3.74 -18.78
N LEU A 18 -5.56 -4.76 -17.96
CA LEU A 18 -4.50 -5.06 -17.03
C LEU A 18 -3.42 -5.88 -17.75
N TRP A 19 -2.28 -5.26 -17.98
CA TRP A 19 -1.11 -5.93 -18.55
C TRP A 19 -0.45 -6.81 -17.51
N ALA A 20 -0.93 -8.04 -17.42
CA ALA A 20 -0.49 -9.06 -16.48
C ALA A 20 -0.69 -10.45 -17.08
N ASP A 21 0.17 -11.41 -16.71
CA ASP A 21 0.10 -12.79 -17.19
C ASP A 21 -1.10 -13.56 -16.59
N GLU A 22 -1.58 -13.11 -15.42
CA GLU A 22 -2.73 -13.67 -14.71
C GLU A 22 -3.49 -12.58 -13.94
N PRO A 23 -4.75 -12.82 -13.59
CA PRO A 23 -5.50 -11.92 -12.71
C PRO A 23 -4.77 -11.73 -11.38
N LEU A 24 -4.69 -10.49 -10.90
CA LEU A 24 -4.07 -10.18 -9.61
C LEU A 24 -4.92 -10.66 -8.42
N THR A 25 -6.19 -10.97 -8.67
CA THR A 25 -7.14 -11.48 -7.68
C THR A 25 -8.12 -12.47 -8.31
N PRO A 26 -8.77 -13.34 -7.51
CA PRO A 26 -9.87 -14.18 -8.00
C PRO A 26 -11.06 -13.37 -8.53
N SER A 27 -11.39 -12.24 -7.88
CA SER A 27 -12.45 -11.31 -8.29
C SER A 27 -12.00 -10.39 -9.44
N GLY A 28 -10.70 -10.15 -9.62
CA GLY A 28 -10.10 -9.43 -10.73
C GLY A 28 -9.99 -10.24 -12.04
N SER A 29 -10.76 -11.33 -12.15
CA SER A 29 -10.85 -12.09 -13.41
C SER A 29 -11.45 -11.24 -14.53
N PRO A 30 -11.05 -11.50 -15.80
CA PRO A 30 -11.61 -10.79 -16.94
C PRO A 30 -13.14 -10.85 -16.96
N GLY A 31 -13.79 -9.74 -17.31
CA GLY A 31 -15.25 -9.68 -17.39
C GLY A 31 -15.81 -8.28 -17.45
N ASP A 32 -17.15 -8.21 -17.50
CA ASP A 32 -17.92 -6.97 -17.47
C ASP A 32 -18.48 -6.75 -16.06
N PHE A 33 -18.23 -5.56 -15.51
CA PHE A 33 -18.62 -5.16 -14.15
C PHE A 33 -19.41 -3.87 -14.16
N LEU A 34 -20.42 -3.78 -13.29
CA LEU A 34 -21.11 -2.51 -13.02
C LEU A 34 -20.22 -1.63 -12.14
N CYS A 35 -20.13 -0.35 -12.48
CA CYS A 35 -19.49 0.65 -11.65
C CYS A 35 -20.53 1.45 -10.88
N PRO A 36 -20.71 1.21 -9.56
CA PRO A 36 -21.73 1.89 -8.78
C PRO A 36 -21.61 3.41 -8.86
N GLY A 37 -22.71 4.09 -9.20
CA GLY A 37 -22.74 5.56 -9.29
C GLY A 37 -22.12 6.16 -10.56
N LEU A 38 -21.58 5.36 -11.47
CA LEU A 38 -21.04 5.83 -12.75
C LEU A 38 -21.98 5.48 -13.92
N PRO A 39 -21.98 6.32 -14.98
CA PRO A 39 -22.81 6.08 -16.17
C PRO A 39 -22.32 4.93 -17.05
N CYS A 40 -21.06 4.53 -16.92
CA CYS A 40 -20.43 3.43 -17.66
C CYS A 40 -19.92 2.35 -16.72
N GLY A 41 -20.00 1.09 -17.15
CA GLY A 41 -19.37 -0.05 -16.50
C GLY A 41 -17.91 -0.22 -16.91
N LEU A 42 -17.27 -1.19 -16.28
CA LEU A 42 -15.90 -1.64 -16.55
C LEU A 42 -15.94 -2.94 -17.38
N ARG A 43 -15.22 -2.96 -18.51
CA ARG A 43 -14.82 -4.21 -19.18
C ARG A 43 -13.35 -4.45 -18.87
N LEU A 44 -13.08 -5.41 -17.99
CA LEU A 44 -11.73 -5.76 -17.59
C LEU A 44 -11.16 -6.86 -18.49
N VAL A 45 -10.00 -6.60 -19.07
CA VAL A 45 -9.21 -7.57 -19.84
C VAL A 45 -7.89 -7.80 -19.13
N VAL A 46 -7.48 -9.06 -18.97
CA VAL A 46 -6.23 -9.42 -18.28
C VAL A 46 -5.44 -10.38 -19.18
N ASN A 47 -4.37 -9.92 -19.74
CA ASN A 47 -3.43 -10.68 -20.55
C ASN A 47 -2.24 -9.79 -20.97
N THR A 48 -1.34 -10.32 -21.79
CA THR A 48 -0.21 -9.59 -22.40
C THR A 48 -0.34 -9.52 -23.94
N ASP A 49 -1.58 -9.45 -24.43
CA ASP A 49 -1.88 -9.45 -25.86
C ASP A 49 -2.00 -8.03 -26.43
N MET A 50 -1.31 -7.76 -27.54
CA MET A 50 -1.28 -6.46 -28.19
C MET A 50 -2.59 -6.08 -28.90
N GLU A 51 -3.46 -7.02 -29.28
CA GLU A 51 -4.76 -6.72 -29.84
C GLU A 51 -5.69 -6.17 -28.76
N SER A 52 -5.69 -6.80 -27.60
CA SER A 52 -6.39 -6.33 -26.39
C SER A 52 -5.90 -4.96 -25.95
N LEU A 53 -4.58 -4.72 -26.01
CA LEU A 53 -4.00 -3.42 -25.70
C LEU A 53 -4.56 -2.35 -26.65
N ARG A 54 -4.54 -2.58 -27.97
CA ARG A 54 -5.01 -1.60 -28.95
C ARG A 54 -6.50 -1.27 -28.84
N SER A 55 -7.31 -2.19 -28.36
CA SER A 55 -8.76 -2.01 -28.24
C SER A 55 -9.21 -1.36 -26.94
N SER A 56 -8.29 -1.07 -26.00
CA SER A 56 -8.61 -0.60 -24.67
C SER A 56 -8.53 0.91 -24.52
N ASP A 57 -9.41 1.50 -23.70
CA ASP A 57 -9.43 2.92 -23.35
C ASP A 57 -8.26 3.26 -22.42
N ALA A 58 -7.92 2.34 -21.51
CA ALA A 58 -6.78 2.45 -20.62
C ALA A 58 -6.03 1.12 -20.47
N VAL A 59 -4.73 1.21 -20.19
CA VAL A 59 -3.85 0.07 -19.90
C VAL A 59 -3.17 0.29 -18.55
N ILE A 60 -3.38 -0.64 -17.63
CA ILE A 60 -2.69 -0.70 -16.35
C ILE A 60 -1.46 -1.58 -16.53
N LEU A 61 -0.28 -0.98 -16.45
CA LEU A 61 1.00 -1.65 -16.60
C LEU A 61 1.51 -2.09 -15.22
N TYR A 62 1.33 -3.40 -14.93
CA TYR A 62 1.71 -3.97 -13.64
C TYR A 62 3.20 -4.28 -13.58
N HIS A 63 3.89 -3.78 -12.57
CA HIS A 63 5.35 -3.76 -12.48
C HIS A 63 6.04 -5.14 -12.55
N LEU A 64 5.37 -6.23 -12.20
CA LEU A 64 5.97 -7.58 -12.27
C LEU A 64 5.94 -8.19 -13.67
N THR A 65 5.07 -7.70 -14.57
CA THR A 65 4.96 -8.21 -15.94
C THR A 65 5.80 -7.35 -16.87
N ALA A 66 6.79 -7.94 -17.50
CA ALA A 66 7.70 -7.21 -18.39
C ALA A 66 7.02 -6.72 -19.67
N TRP A 67 7.52 -5.60 -20.22
CA TRP A 67 7.13 -5.08 -21.53
C TRP A 67 8.31 -4.47 -22.27
N ASP A 68 8.15 -4.38 -23.59
CA ASP A 68 9.06 -3.65 -24.48
C ASP A 68 8.48 -2.26 -24.78
N TRP A 69 9.20 -1.20 -24.42
CA TRP A 69 8.75 0.21 -24.58
C TRP A 69 8.53 0.58 -26.04
N ALA A 70 9.40 0.14 -26.95
CA ALA A 70 9.27 0.46 -28.38
C ALA A 70 8.05 -0.22 -29.00
N GLU A 71 7.78 -1.48 -28.60
CA GLU A 71 6.60 -2.21 -29.03
C GLU A 71 5.32 -1.57 -28.51
N LEU A 72 5.25 -1.29 -27.20
CA LEU A 72 4.09 -0.63 -26.59
C LEU A 72 3.78 0.70 -27.29
N HIS A 73 4.78 1.57 -27.48
CA HIS A 73 4.59 2.86 -28.13
C HIS A 73 4.13 2.75 -29.58
N ARG A 74 4.65 1.77 -30.31
CA ARG A 74 4.22 1.51 -31.70
C ARG A 74 2.74 1.09 -31.78
N GLN A 75 2.25 0.42 -30.76
CA GLN A 75 0.88 -0.14 -30.71
C GLN A 75 -0.13 0.77 -30.02
N ARG A 76 0.32 1.82 -29.34
CA ARG A 76 -0.54 2.72 -28.58
C ARG A 76 -1.47 3.56 -29.46
N PRO A 77 -2.80 3.40 -29.35
CA PRO A 77 -3.74 4.26 -30.04
C PRO A 77 -3.74 5.70 -29.48
N PRO A 78 -4.06 6.70 -30.30
CA PRO A 78 -4.29 8.06 -29.81
C PRO A 78 -5.36 8.11 -28.73
N GLY A 79 -5.11 8.83 -27.65
CA GLY A 79 -6.06 9.02 -26.55
C GLY A 79 -6.06 7.93 -25.48
N GLN A 80 -5.45 6.77 -25.73
CA GLN A 80 -5.33 5.69 -24.75
C GLN A 80 -4.52 6.15 -23.54
N LYS A 81 -5.01 5.84 -22.33
CA LYS A 81 -4.36 6.18 -21.07
C LYS A 81 -3.50 5.03 -20.55
N TRP A 82 -2.25 5.32 -20.21
CA TRP A 82 -1.34 4.35 -19.58
C TRP A 82 -1.14 4.68 -18.11
N ILE A 83 -1.29 3.64 -17.27
CA ILE A 83 -1.27 3.75 -15.82
C ILE A 83 -0.14 2.85 -15.31
N PHE A 84 0.86 3.44 -14.65
CA PHE A 84 1.84 2.67 -13.92
C PHE A 84 1.25 2.20 -12.59
N TYR A 85 1.26 0.90 -12.36
CA TYR A 85 0.72 0.30 -11.15
C TYR A 85 1.78 -0.45 -10.36
N THR A 86 1.97 -0.06 -9.11
CA THR A 86 2.81 -0.79 -8.15
C THR A 86 2.48 -0.44 -6.71
N HIS A 87 2.58 -1.44 -5.83
CA HIS A 87 2.63 -1.26 -4.38
C HIS A 87 4.04 -1.43 -3.82
N GLU A 88 5.03 -1.76 -4.68
CA GLU A 88 6.42 -1.91 -4.27
C GLU A 88 7.19 -0.60 -4.34
N SER A 89 8.21 -0.51 -3.49
CA SER A 89 9.14 0.62 -3.52
C SER A 89 10.00 0.62 -4.80
N PRO A 90 10.56 1.77 -5.21
CA PRO A 90 11.48 1.86 -6.33
C PRO A 90 12.65 0.88 -6.26
N ARG A 91 13.10 0.53 -5.06
CA ARG A 91 14.21 -0.41 -4.87
C ARG A 91 13.85 -1.85 -5.20
N ASN A 92 12.56 -2.17 -5.15
CA ASN A 92 12.04 -3.51 -5.41
C ASN A 92 11.24 -3.58 -6.72
N THR A 93 11.15 -2.49 -7.50
CA THR A 93 10.56 -2.51 -8.83
C THR A 93 11.63 -2.82 -9.89
N PRO A 94 11.31 -3.68 -10.88
CA PRO A 94 12.23 -4.01 -11.96
C PRO A 94 12.58 -2.81 -12.86
N ASN A 95 13.77 -2.81 -13.45
CA ASN A 95 14.23 -1.70 -14.30
C ASN A 95 13.39 -1.47 -15.55
N HIS A 96 12.65 -2.48 -16.06
CA HIS A 96 11.82 -2.33 -17.25
C HIS A 96 10.67 -1.34 -17.07
N VAL A 97 10.27 -1.03 -15.82
CA VAL A 97 9.23 -0.02 -15.54
C VAL A 97 9.71 1.41 -15.81
N LEU A 98 11.02 1.62 -15.86
CA LEU A 98 11.61 2.93 -16.13
C LEU A 98 11.69 3.18 -17.64
N PRO A 99 10.99 4.19 -18.17
CA PRO A 99 11.01 4.47 -19.60
C PRO A 99 12.40 4.89 -20.06
N PRO A 100 12.89 4.37 -21.21
CA PRO A 100 14.05 4.89 -21.90
C PRO A 100 13.92 6.41 -22.19
N MET A 101 15.05 7.09 -22.38
CA MET A 101 15.09 8.55 -22.57
C MET A 101 14.12 9.06 -23.64
N GLU A 102 14.01 8.32 -24.75
CA GLU A 102 13.15 8.67 -25.90
C GLU A 102 11.65 8.62 -25.58
N TYR A 103 11.22 7.87 -24.56
CA TYR A 103 9.80 7.71 -24.19
C TYR A 103 9.39 8.44 -22.91
N ARG A 104 10.31 9.12 -22.22
CA ARG A 104 10.05 9.73 -20.90
C ARG A 104 8.91 10.74 -20.89
N ASN A 105 8.76 11.52 -21.96
CA ASN A 105 7.70 12.53 -22.06
C ASN A 105 6.31 11.96 -22.40
N ASN A 106 6.25 10.68 -22.82
CA ASN A 106 5.03 10.01 -23.25
C ASN A 106 4.86 8.63 -22.61
N SER A 107 5.44 8.41 -21.43
CA SER A 107 5.44 7.10 -20.79
C SER A 107 4.08 6.76 -20.19
N TYR A 108 3.77 7.32 -19.04
CA TYR A 108 2.53 7.09 -18.34
C TYR A 108 1.68 8.36 -18.29
N ASP A 109 0.34 8.21 -18.32
CA ASP A 109 -0.60 9.30 -18.08
C ASP A 109 -0.94 9.42 -16.60
N PHE A 110 -0.93 8.29 -15.88
CA PHE A 110 -1.24 8.24 -14.45
C PHE A 110 -0.30 7.32 -13.70
N LEU A 111 -0.10 7.65 -12.42
CA LEU A 111 0.53 6.79 -11.43
C LEU A 111 -0.54 6.24 -10.48
N MET A 112 -0.53 4.94 -10.24
CA MET A 112 -1.34 4.25 -9.25
C MET A 112 -0.40 3.54 -8.30
N THR A 113 0.00 4.24 -7.24
CA THR A 113 1.03 3.81 -6.31
C THR A 113 0.63 4.14 -4.87
N TYR A 114 1.46 3.76 -3.92
CA TYR A 114 1.28 4.07 -2.50
C TYR A 114 1.59 5.53 -2.14
N THR A 115 2.19 6.32 -3.03
CA THR A 115 2.57 7.71 -2.75
C THR A 115 1.34 8.60 -2.61
N THR A 116 1.34 9.52 -1.65
CA THR A 116 0.15 10.31 -1.31
C THR A 116 0.03 11.60 -2.13
N GLU A 117 1.15 12.20 -2.52
CA GLU A 117 1.16 13.51 -3.17
C GLU A 117 1.17 13.43 -4.70
N GLU A 118 1.90 12.46 -5.26
CA GLU A 118 2.14 12.33 -6.70
C GLU A 118 1.33 11.23 -7.37
N SER A 119 0.70 10.35 -6.58
CA SER A 119 -0.17 9.33 -7.16
C SER A 119 -1.46 9.97 -7.66
N HIS A 120 -1.73 9.85 -8.95
CA HIS A 120 -2.93 10.37 -9.58
C HIS A 120 -4.15 9.48 -9.35
N LEU A 121 -3.89 8.19 -9.11
CA LEU A 121 -4.86 7.17 -8.78
C LEU A 121 -4.32 6.45 -7.53
N TYR A 122 -4.88 6.74 -6.37
CA TYR A 122 -4.33 6.28 -5.10
C TYR A 122 -4.50 4.77 -4.91
N GLY A 123 -3.40 4.09 -4.64
CA GLY A 123 -3.33 2.65 -4.38
C GLY A 123 -2.73 2.35 -3.00
N SER A 124 -3.40 2.73 -1.91
CA SER A 124 -2.88 2.56 -0.55
C SER A 124 -3.16 1.17 0.02
N PHE A 125 -2.30 0.76 0.96
CA PHE A 125 -2.52 -0.41 1.82
C PHE A 125 -3.60 -0.19 2.90
N GLY A 126 -3.96 1.07 3.15
CA GLY A 126 -4.99 1.46 4.11
C GLY A 126 -5.07 2.97 4.25
N TRP A 127 -6.09 3.45 4.92
CA TRP A 127 -6.28 4.88 5.22
C TRP A 127 -7.02 5.10 6.52
N TYR A 128 -6.81 6.27 7.12
CA TYR A 128 -7.49 6.73 8.30
C TYR A 128 -8.62 7.68 7.94
N ASN A 129 -9.80 7.45 8.49
CA ASN A 129 -10.94 8.33 8.38
C ASN A 129 -11.19 9.03 9.73
N PRO A 130 -10.83 10.31 9.88
CA PRO A 130 -10.98 11.04 11.14
C PRO A 130 -12.43 11.35 11.50
N ASP A 131 -13.38 11.28 10.53
CA ASP A 131 -14.79 11.68 10.74
C ASP A 131 -15.69 10.49 11.10
N VAL A 132 -15.14 9.27 11.15
CA VAL A 132 -15.90 8.05 11.43
C VAL A 132 -15.29 7.32 12.63
N PRO A 133 -15.70 7.65 13.88
CA PRO A 133 -15.19 6.97 15.06
C PRO A 133 -15.44 5.47 15.05
N GLN A 134 -14.43 4.68 15.41
CA GLN A 134 -14.55 3.22 15.56
C GLN A 134 -15.23 2.85 16.89
N LEU A 135 -15.06 3.67 17.91
CA LEU A 135 -15.63 3.50 19.25
C LEU A 135 -16.59 4.62 19.59
N ARG A 136 -17.59 4.33 20.42
CA ARG A 136 -18.37 5.39 21.07
C ARG A 136 -17.47 6.10 22.07
N SER A 137 -17.60 7.41 22.17
CA SER A 137 -16.74 8.26 23.03
C SER A 137 -16.72 7.86 24.51
N THR A 138 -17.74 7.14 24.98
CA THR A 138 -17.89 6.67 26.36
C THR A 138 -17.34 5.27 26.62
N GLU A 139 -16.91 4.54 25.59
CA GLU A 139 -16.38 3.19 25.73
C GLU A 139 -14.94 3.21 26.28
N MET A 140 -14.77 2.63 27.47
CA MET A 140 -13.45 2.37 28.06
C MET A 140 -13.09 0.91 27.79
N LYS A 141 -12.20 0.68 26.81
CA LYS A 141 -11.66 -0.66 26.50
C LYS A 141 -10.21 -0.73 26.97
N ASN A 142 -9.88 -1.79 27.72
CA ASN A 142 -8.49 -2.09 28.00
C ASN A 142 -7.89 -2.90 26.83
N TRP A 143 -7.06 -2.27 26.02
CA TRP A 143 -6.45 -2.85 24.85
C TRP A 143 -5.30 -3.80 25.18
N SER A 144 -4.77 -3.77 26.41
CA SER A 144 -3.77 -4.73 26.89
C SER A 144 -4.40 -6.07 27.27
N GLN A 145 -5.71 -6.09 27.49
CA GLN A 145 -6.42 -7.30 27.88
C GLN A 145 -6.23 -8.42 26.85
N ASN A 146 -5.85 -9.61 27.31
CA ASN A 146 -5.55 -10.80 26.50
C ASN A 146 -4.26 -10.71 25.65
N LYS A 147 -3.47 -9.66 25.79
CA LYS A 147 -2.14 -9.58 25.19
C LYS A 147 -1.11 -10.22 26.15
N THR A 148 -0.61 -11.39 25.77
CA THR A 148 0.28 -12.22 26.59
C THR A 148 1.72 -12.20 26.13
N LYS A 149 2.01 -11.49 25.03
CA LYS A 149 3.32 -11.38 24.40
C LYS A 149 3.67 -9.92 24.17
N GLN A 150 4.96 -9.58 24.18
CA GLN A 150 5.39 -8.20 24.02
C GLN A 150 5.46 -7.77 22.55
N VAL A 151 6.40 -8.29 21.79
CA VAL A 151 6.74 -7.80 20.45
C VAL A 151 6.59 -8.90 19.41
N ALA A 152 5.95 -8.57 18.29
CA ALA A 152 5.93 -9.40 17.08
C ALA A 152 6.69 -8.72 15.93
N TRP A 153 7.34 -9.54 15.12
CA TRP A 153 7.87 -9.15 13.82
C TRP A 153 7.57 -10.22 12.77
N MET A 154 7.10 -9.83 11.60
CA MET A 154 6.85 -10.75 10.50
C MET A 154 7.44 -10.23 9.20
N ALA A 155 8.26 -11.04 8.54
CA ALA A 155 8.84 -10.71 7.25
C ALA A 155 9.04 -11.96 6.39
N SER A 156 8.89 -11.78 5.06
CA SER A 156 9.13 -12.82 4.06
C SER A 156 10.24 -12.46 3.07
N ASN A 157 10.54 -11.16 2.89
CA ASN A 157 11.69 -10.67 2.15
C ASN A 157 12.85 -10.46 3.13
N CYS A 158 13.84 -11.34 3.09
CA CYS A 158 14.95 -11.34 4.05
C CYS A 158 16.21 -10.65 3.52
N ASP A 159 16.38 -10.60 2.19
CA ASP A 159 17.64 -10.25 1.53
C ASP A 159 17.55 -8.97 0.69
N SER A 160 16.43 -8.76 -0.04
CA SER A 160 16.21 -7.56 -0.85
C SER A 160 15.66 -6.42 0.00
N VAL A 161 16.51 -5.83 0.83
CA VAL A 161 16.16 -4.78 1.79
C VAL A 161 17.20 -3.67 1.76
N SER A 162 16.79 -2.42 2.07
CA SER A 162 17.72 -1.28 2.08
C SER A 162 18.58 -1.21 3.35
N TRP A 163 18.15 -1.89 4.43
CA TRP A 163 18.83 -1.90 5.72
C TRP A 163 18.63 -3.25 6.43
N ASP A 164 19.45 -3.56 7.45
CA ASP A 164 19.48 -4.87 8.12
C ASP A 164 18.36 -5.01 9.18
N ARG A 165 17.12 -5.18 8.73
CA ARG A 165 15.97 -5.42 9.63
C ARG A 165 16.15 -6.61 10.54
N LYS A 166 16.69 -7.71 10.01
CA LYS A 166 16.90 -8.95 10.78
C LYS A 166 17.90 -8.75 11.89
N GLY A 167 19.04 -8.10 11.61
CA GLY A 167 20.03 -7.78 12.63
C GLY A 167 19.50 -6.83 13.69
N PHE A 168 18.69 -5.86 13.31
CA PHE A 168 18.00 -4.96 14.23
C PHE A 168 17.07 -5.73 15.18
N VAL A 169 16.22 -6.61 14.65
CA VAL A 169 15.32 -7.45 15.43
C VAL A 169 16.10 -8.37 16.39
N GLN A 170 17.21 -8.95 15.92
CA GLN A 170 18.09 -9.76 16.78
C GLN A 170 18.75 -8.94 17.89
N ALA A 171 19.10 -7.68 17.62
CA ALA A 171 19.63 -6.80 18.64
C ALA A 171 18.58 -6.45 19.71
N LEU A 172 17.36 -6.14 19.28
CA LEU A 172 16.25 -5.86 20.19
C LEU A 172 15.89 -7.10 21.05
N SER A 173 15.98 -8.29 20.46
CA SER A 173 15.68 -9.55 21.15
C SER A 173 16.64 -9.86 22.31
N LYS A 174 17.78 -9.17 22.41
CA LYS A 174 18.69 -9.29 23.58
C LYS A 174 18.15 -8.60 24.83
N TYR A 175 17.21 -7.68 24.67
CA TYR A 175 16.67 -6.85 25.75
C TYR A 175 15.23 -7.21 26.11
N ILE A 176 14.40 -7.56 25.11
CA ILE A 176 12.97 -7.89 25.29
C ILE A 176 12.57 -9.08 24.42
N PRO A 177 11.55 -9.87 24.82
CA PRO A 177 11.05 -10.98 24.02
C PRO A 177 10.46 -10.50 22.68
N VAL A 178 10.97 -10.98 21.54
CA VAL A 178 10.44 -10.74 20.21
C VAL A 178 10.07 -12.07 19.56
N SER A 179 8.80 -12.22 19.18
CA SER A 179 8.33 -13.34 18.38
C SER A 179 8.54 -13.05 16.89
N THR A 180 9.32 -13.87 16.20
CA THR A 180 9.66 -13.68 14.78
C THR A 180 8.87 -14.64 13.89
N TYR A 181 8.16 -14.09 12.89
CA TYR A 181 7.26 -14.84 12.01
C TYR A 181 7.66 -14.70 10.53
N GLY A 182 7.08 -15.59 9.70
CA GLY A 182 7.30 -15.60 8.25
C GLY A 182 8.61 -16.26 7.85
N LYS A 183 9.03 -16.10 6.60
CA LYS A 183 10.24 -16.74 6.08
C LYS A 183 11.53 -16.29 6.76
N CYS A 184 11.54 -15.08 7.33
CA CYS A 184 12.71 -14.51 8.02
C CYS A 184 12.72 -14.79 9.51
N GLY A 185 11.66 -15.38 10.07
CA GLY A 185 11.50 -15.71 11.47
C GLY A 185 11.44 -17.22 11.74
N ASP A 186 11.27 -17.57 13.00
CA ASP A 186 11.30 -18.95 13.47
C ASP A 186 9.90 -19.57 13.65
N LEU A 187 8.85 -18.72 13.67
CA LEU A 187 7.48 -19.13 13.92
C LEU A 187 6.63 -19.10 12.65
N PRO A 188 5.73 -20.09 12.45
CA PRO A 188 4.83 -20.09 11.31
C PRO A 188 3.73 -19.03 11.50
N CYS A 189 3.37 -18.36 10.38
CA CYS A 189 2.19 -17.51 10.30
C CYS A 189 1.48 -17.82 8.98
N PRO A 190 0.51 -18.72 8.97
CA PRO A 190 -0.21 -19.09 7.76
C PRO A 190 -1.00 -17.89 7.23
N LYS A 191 -1.21 -17.83 5.91
CA LYS A 191 -1.96 -16.73 5.27
C LYS A 191 -3.48 -16.87 5.50
N ASP A 192 -3.89 -16.89 6.76
CA ASP A 192 -5.30 -16.95 7.17
C ASP A 192 -5.50 -16.32 8.56
N GLU A 193 -6.73 -16.33 9.07
CA GLU A 193 -7.11 -15.70 10.33
C GLU A 193 -6.33 -16.26 11.55
N ARG A 194 -5.77 -17.46 11.48
CA ARG A 194 -4.93 -18.01 12.57
C ARG A 194 -3.69 -17.17 12.81
N CYS A 195 -3.12 -16.59 11.74
CA CYS A 195 -2.00 -15.65 11.87
C CYS A 195 -2.44 -14.38 12.60
N ASN A 196 -3.56 -13.77 12.22
CA ASN A 196 -4.10 -12.58 12.87
C ASN A 196 -4.39 -12.82 14.36
N LEU A 197 -5.02 -13.96 14.69
CA LEU A 197 -5.28 -14.34 16.07
C LEU A 197 -3.99 -14.49 16.90
N GLU A 198 -2.91 -14.96 16.27
CA GLU A 198 -1.61 -15.07 16.94
C GLU A 198 -0.96 -13.69 17.12
N LEU A 199 -0.99 -12.85 16.10
CA LEU A 199 -0.46 -11.48 16.18
C LEU A 199 -1.17 -10.65 17.26
N ARG A 200 -2.50 -10.75 17.38
CA ARG A 200 -3.31 -10.03 18.39
C ARG A 200 -2.92 -10.32 19.83
N LYS A 201 -2.15 -11.37 20.10
CA LYS A 201 -1.60 -11.64 21.44
C LYS A 201 -0.43 -10.74 21.84
N HIS A 202 0.10 -9.94 20.89
CA HIS A 202 1.24 -9.07 21.14
C HIS A 202 0.81 -7.64 21.43
N LYS A 203 1.55 -6.93 22.28
CA LYS A 203 1.36 -5.51 22.53
C LYS A 203 1.92 -4.63 21.41
N PHE A 204 3.08 -4.99 20.86
CA PHE A 204 3.80 -4.22 19.86
C PHE A 204 4.05 -5.04 18.58
N TYR A 205 4.01 -4.38 17.44
CA TYR A 205 4.37 -4.96 16.14
C TYR A 205 5.47 -4.12 15.49
N LEU A 206 6.57 -4.75 15.12
CA LEU A 206 7.66 -4.09 14.39
C LEU A 206 7.27 -3.95 12.92
N ALA A 207 6.67 -2.83 12.58
CA ALA A 207 6.30 -2.44 11.21
C ALA A 207 7.53 -1.85 10.51
N LEU A 208 8.53 -2.71 10.27
CA LEU A 208 9.80 -2.36 9.65
C LEU A 208 9.73 -2.58 8.15
N GLU A 209 9.72 -1.51 7.37
CA GLU A 209 9.62 -1.61 5.92
C GLU A 209 10.92 -2.16 5.29
N ASN A 210 10.81 -2.75 4.11
CA ASN A 210 11.97 -3.30 3.40
C ASN A 210 12.83 -2.20 2.75
N SER A 211 12.27 -0.99 2.64
CA SER A 211 12.89 0.15 1.97
C SER A 211 12.61 1.44 2.73
N GLU A 212 13.60 2.32 2.75
CA GLU A 212 13.52 3.66 3.35
C GLU A 212 13.06 4.67 2.28
N CYS A 213 11.79 4.58 1.89
CA CYS A 213 11.21 5.40 0.82
C CYS A 213 10.07 6.26 1.35
N ARG A 214 9.91 7.48 0.80
CA ARG A 214 8.83 8.38 1.15
C ARG A 214 7.46 7.72 0.94
N ASP A 215 6.55 7.95 1.86
CA ASP A 215 5.16 7.44 1.86
C ASP A 215 5.01 5.91 1.83
N TYR A 216 6.09 5.13 1.97
CA TYR A 216 6.04 3.67 1.85
C TYR A 216 5.57 2.99 3.14
N LEU A 217 4.29 3.20 3.47
CA LEU A 217 3.59 2.59 4.61
C LEU A 217 2.75 1.42 4.11
N THR A 218 3.18 0.20 4.38
CA THR A 218 2.59 -1.01 3.80
C THR A 218 1.63 -1.73 4.75
N GLU A 219 1.24 -2.96 4.38
CA GLU A 219 0.44 -3.87 5.19
C GLU A 219 0.97 -4.04 6.61
N LYS A 220 2.27 -3.85 6.82
CA LYS A 220 2.90 -3.98 8.14
C LYS A 220 2.33 -2.99 9.13
N PHE A 221 2.16 -1.74 8.69
CA PHE A 221 1.57 -0.68 9.49
C PHE A 221 0.05 -0.82 9.58
N TRP A 222 -0.64 -0.91 8.44
CA TRP A 222 -2.09 -0.84 8.36
C TRP A 222 -2.77 -2.14 8.82
N LYS A 223 -2.39 -3.28 8.21
CA LYS A 223 -3.05 -4.57 8.43
C LYS A 223 -2.47 -5.32 9.63
N ASN A 224 -1.13 -5.49 9.66
CA ASN A 224 -0.53 -6.33 10.68
C ASN A 224 -0.52 -5.69 12.07
N ALA A 225 -0.36 -4.36 12.15
CA ALA A 225 -0.40 -3.63 13.42
C ALA A 225 -1.80 -3.07 13.73
N LEU A 226 -2.22 -2.02 13.02
CA LEU A 226 -3.41 -1.25 13.41
C LEU A 226 -4.73 -2.04 13.34
N HIS A 227 -4.93 -2.83 12.28
CA HIS A 227 -6.13 -3.67 12.14
C HIS A 227 -6.21 -4.79 13.19
N ASN A 228 -5.07 -5.25 13.68
CA ASN A 228 -4.97 -6.24 14.73
C ASN A 228 -4.95 -5.66 16.16
N ASP A 229 -5.24 -4.37 16.33
CA ASP A 229 -5.21 -3.68 17.63
C ASP A 229 -3.85 -3.81 18.35
N ILE A 230 -2.76 -3.62 17.62
CA ILE A 230 -1.39 -3.71 18.13
C ILE A 230 -0.71 -2.37 17.90
N VAL A 231 0.06 -1.87 18.85
CA VAL A 231 0.82 -0.63 18.71
C VAL A 231 1.96 -0.83 17.69
N PRO A 232 1.98 -0.08 16.58
CA PRO A 232 3.06 -0.17 15.60
C PRO A 232 4.33 0.51 16.10
N VAL A 233 5.45 -0.20 15.98
CA VAL A 233 6.80 0.34 16.09
C VAL A 233 7.36 0.41 14.68
N VAL A 234 7.50 1.62 14.15
CA VAL A 234 7.67 1.88 12.73
C VAL A 234 9.07 2.32 12.35
N TYR A 235 9.54 1.86 11.18
CA TYR A 235 10.71 2.38 10.50
C TYR A 235 10.69 2.03 9.00
N GLY A 236 11.15 2.98 8.18
CA GLY A 236 11.23 2.94 6.71
C GLY A 236 11.07 4.35 6.18
N PRO A 237 9.85 4.83 5.93
CA PRO A 237 9.57 6.25 5.69
C PRO A 237 10.01 7.13 6.85
N PRO A 238 10.32 8.40 6.60
CA PRO A 238 10.54 9.38 7.66
C PRO A 238 9.25 9.61 8.47
N ARG A 239 9.41 10.04 9.72
CA ARG A 239 8.30 10.22 10.68
C ARG A 239 7.16 11.07 10.16
N GLU A 240 7.48 12.14 9.44
CA GLU A 240 6.47 13.05 8.87
C GLU A 240 5.53 12.37 7.86
N ASP A 241 5.94 11.29 7.20
CA ASP A 241 5.07 10.57 6.26
C ASP A 241 3.99 9.76 7.01
N TYR A 242 4.32 9.23 8.20
CA TYR A 242 3.33 8.62 9.09
C TYR A 242 2.36 9.68 9.66
N GLU A 243 2.88 10.84 10.08
CA GLU A 243 2.09 11.93 10.67
C GLU A 243 1.13 12.59 9.67
N LYS A 244 1.42 12.54 8.36
CA LYS A 244 0.50 13.00 7.32
C LYS A 244 -0.78 12.17 7.23
N VAL A 245 -0.70 10.88 7.52
CA VAL A 245 -1.80 9.93 7.25
C VAL A 245 -2.41 9.33 8.50
N PHE A 246 -1.79 9.51 9.68
CA PHE A 246 -2.24 8.90 10.92
C PHE A 246 -1.87 9.75 12.15
N PRO A 247 -2.67 9.71 13.24
CA PRO A 247 -2.37 10.46 14.48
C PRO A 247 -0.99 10.12 15.05
N PRO A 248 -0.15 11.12 15.35
CA PRO A 248 1.24 10.93 15.77
C PRO A 248 1.42 10.24 17.11
N GLU A 249 0.39 10.26 17.97
CA GLU A 249 0.41 9.61 19.28
C GLU A 249 0.10 8.11 19.21
N ALA A 250 -0.26 7.59 18.04
CA ALA A 250 -0.75 6.23 17.88
C ALA A 250 0.31 5.23 17.37
N PHE A 251 1.55 5.68 17.19
CA PHE A 251 2.67 4.82 16.78
C PHE A 251 3.97 5.25 17.48
N ILE A 252 4.96 4.38 17.45
CA ILE A 252 6.30 4.61 18.00
C ILE A 252 7.30 4.59 16.83
N HIS A 253 8.01 5.70 16.60
CA HIS A 253 9.01 5.74 15.56
C HIS A 253 10.39 5.33 16.12
N VAL A 254 11.07 4.41 15.43
CA VAL A 254 12.37 3.88 15.92
C VAL A 254 13.40 4.98 16.14
N GLN A 255 13.45 5.98 15.26
CA GLN A 255 14.41 7.09 15.37
C GLN A 255 14.09 8.13 16.48
N ASP A 256 13.00 7.94 17.25
CA ASP A 256 12.80 8.73 18.48
C ASP A 256 13.77 8.34 19.59
N PHE A 257 14.49 7.23 19.42
CA PHE A 257 15.44 6.66 20.39
C PHE A 257 16.87 6.71 19.87
N LYS A 258 17.81 6.84 20.79
CA LYS A 258 19.25 6.85 20.44
C LYS A 258 19.80 5.45 20.21
N SER A 259 19.22 4.45 20.87
CA SER A 259 19.70 3.07 20.80
C SER A 259 18.55 2.06 20.90
N VAL A 260 18.83 0.83 20.45
CA VAL A 260 17.93 -0.32 20.61
C VAL A 260 17.62 -0.58 22.08
N LYS A 261 18.57 -0.35 22.98
CA LYS A 261 18.36 -0.47 24.42
C LYS A 261 17.33 0.52 24.95
N GLU A 262 17.43 1.80 24.56
CA GLU A 262 16.47 2.83 24.96
C GLU A 262 15.05 2.53 24.43
N LEU A 263 14.93 2.06 23.20
CA LEU A 263 13.67 1.57 22.65
C LEU A 263 13.11 0.41 23.48
N ALA A 264 13.92 -0.59 23.82
CA ALA A 264 13.52 -1.73 24.63
C ALA A 264 13.02 -1.31 26.03
N GLU A 265 13.73 -0.41 26.70
CA GLU A 265 13.34 0.16 28.00
C GLU A 265 11.98 0.87 27.91
N TYR A 266 11.75 1.62 26.84
CA TYR A 266 10.47 2.31 26.60
C TYR A 266 9.33 1.32 26.37
N LEU A 267 9.54 0.30 25.53
CA LEU A 267 8.53 -0.75 25.30
C LEU A 267 8.21 -1.54 26.57
N THR A 268 9.21 -1.83 27.38
CA THR A 268 9.03 -2.48 28.71
C THR A 268 8.17 -1.63 29.63
N LYS A 269 8.46 -0.33 29.72
CA LYS A 269 7.64 0.61 30.52
C LYS A 269 6.18 0.64 30.08
N LEU A 270 5.92 0.61 28.78
CA LEU A 270 4.56 0.56 28.25
C LEU A 270 3.89 -0.80 28.48
N ASP A 271 4.67 -1.89 28.50
CA ASP A 271 4.17 -3.22 28.78
C ASP A 271 3.72 -3.38 30.26
N GLU A 272 4.39 -2.70 31.17
CA GLU A 272 4.12 -2.70 32.61
C GLU A 272 3.00 -1.73 33.03
N ASP A 273 2.63 -0.77 32.18
CA ASP A 273 1.61 0.27 32.47
C ASP A 273 0.51 0.29 31.41
N ASP A 274 -0.58 -0.41 31.69
CA ASP A 274 -1.75 -0.48 30.82
C ASP A 274 -2.35 0.92 30.53
N SER A 275 -2.23 1.89 31.44
CA SER A 275 -2.76 3.22 31.25
C SER A 275 -1.97 4.01 30.20
N LEU A 276 -0.66 3.84 30.18
CA LEU A 276 0.20 4.40 29.13
C LEU A 276 0.01 3.68 27.80
N TYR A 277 -0.07 2.34 27.82
CA TYR A 277 -0.31 1.53 26.64
C TYR A 277 -1.63 1.88 25.95
N ASN A 278 -2.71 2.03 26.70
CA ASN A 278 -4.04 2.30 26.17
C ASN A 278 -4.15 3.66 25.49
N LYS A 279 -3.26 4.63 25.75
CA LYS A 279 -3.24 5.93 25.08
C LYS A 279 -3.00 5.81 23.57
N PHE A 280 -2.26 4.80 23.12
CA PHE A 280 -2.02 4.57 21.71
C PHE A 280 -3.29 4.24 20.91
N PHE A 281 -4.43 4.01 21.58
CA PHE A 281 -5.71 3.67 20.93
C PHE A 281 -6.74 4.80 21.03
N GLU A 282 -6.37 5.98 21.58
CA GLU A 282 -7.29 7.13 21.72
C GLU A 282 -7.85 7.59 20.36
N TRP A 283 -7.08 7.44 19.27
CA TRP A 283 -7.52 7.75 17.91
C TRP A 283 -8.80 7.02 17.48
N LYS A 284 -9.12 5.86 18.06
CA LYS A 284 -10.34 5.08 17.76
C LYS A 284 -11.62 5.79 18.24
N LYS A 285 -11.50 6.76 19.12
CA LYS A 285 -12.61 7.61 19.59
C LYS A 285 -12.93 8.75 18.60
N SER A 286 -11.99 9.14 17.78
CA SER A 286 -12.13 10.21 16.79
C SER A 286 -12.23 9.70 15.35
N GLY A 287 -11.70 8.51 15.05
CA GLY A 287 -11.68 7.98 13.71
C GLY A 287 -11.65 6.47 13.61
N SER A 288 -11.52 5.98 12.41
CA SER A 288 -11.39 4.55 12.07
C SER A 288 -10.37 4.36 10.96
N ILE A 289 -9.92 3.12 10.80
CA ILE A 289 -9.09 2.73 9.67
C ILE A 289 -9.87 1.83 8.72
N GLN A 290 -9.50 1.91 7.46
CA GLN A 290 -9.82 0.88 6.47
C GLN A 290 -8.51 0.32 5.94
N VAL A 291 -8.48 -0.98 5.69
CA VAL A 291 -7.30 -1.66 5.15
C VAL A 291 -7.66 -2.34 3.84
N THR A 292 -6.75 -2.35 2.92
CA THR A 292 -6.87 -3.16 1.71
C THR A 292 -6.62 -4.60 2.11
N GLU A 293 -7.62 -5.46 1.97
CA GLU A 293 -7.59 -6.82 2.54
C GLU A 293 -6.51 -7.70 1.91
N GLU A 294 -6.22 -7.49 0.63
CA GLU A 294 -5.15 -8.19 -0.08
C GLU A 294 -4.21 -7.18 -0.74
N GLU A 295 -2.94 -7.39 -0.54
CA GLU A 295 -1.85 -6.43 -0.81
C GLU A 295 -1.59 -6.14 -2.29
N TRP A 296 -2.21 -6.90 -3.20
CA TRP A 296 -1.85 -6.93 -4.62
C TRP A 296 -3.06 -6.70 -5.53
N LEU A 297 -4.16 -6.15 -4.97
CA LEU A 297 -5.45 -6.25 -5.60
C LEU A 297 -5.86 -4.99 -6.35
N LEU A 298 -6.08 -5.17 -7.63
CA LEU A 298 -6.97 -4.33 -8.40
C LEU A 298 -8.34 -5.02 -8.49
N GLU A 299 -9.15 -4.85 -7.44
CA GLU A 299 -10.54 -5.27 -7.49
C GLU A 299 -11.32 -4.45 -8.52
N PRO A 300 -12.31 -5.03 -9.21
CA PRO A 300 -13.12 -4.30 -10.20
C PRO A 300 -13.75 -3.02 -9.64
N GLU A 301 -14.19 -3.01 -8.38
CA GLU A 301 -14.72 -1.81 -7.72
C GLU A 301 -13.67 -0.71 -7.58
N GLN A 302 -12.42 -1.08 -7.31
CA GLN A 302 -11.32 -0.12 -7.21
C GLN A 302 -10.97 0.44 -8.59
N ILE A 303 -10.95 -0.38 -9.64
CA ILE A 303 -10.75 0.08 -11.02
C ILE A 303 -11.90 1.00 -11.44
N CYS A 304 -13.15 0.68 -11.06
CA CYS A 304 -14.30 1.54 -11.29
C CYS A 304 -14.14 2.91 -10.64
N SER A 305 -13.85 2.94 -9.34
CA SER A 305 -13.79 4.18 -8.55
C SER A 305 -12.57 5.05 -8.87
N THR A 306 -11.51 4.47 -9.41
CA THR A 306 -10.28 5.18 -9.78
C THR A 306 -10.16 5.38 -11.29
N VAL A 307 -9.96 4.32 -12.06
CA VAL A 307 -9.63 4.41 -13.50
C VAL A 307 -10.85 4.82 -14.31
N VAL A 308 -11.99 4.10 -14.19
CA VAL A 308 -13.19 4.39 -14.99
C VAL A 308 -13.73 5.78 -14.64
N SER A 309 -13.81 6.11 -13.35
CA SER A 309 -14.22 7.44 -12.89
C SER A 309 -13.35 8.55 -13.47
N ARG A 310 -12.03 8.35 -13.51
CA ARG A 310 -11.09 9.31 -14.05
C ARG A 310 -11.21 9.46 -15.57
N LEU A 311 -11.37 8.37 -16.31
CA LEU A 311 -11.60 8.43 -17.76
C LEU A 311 -12.84 9.25 -18.11
N LEU A 312 -13.93 9.05 -17.37
CA LEU A 312 -15.18 9.77 -17.55
C LEU A 312 -15.06 11.25 -17.21
N ALA A 313 -14.35 11.59 -16.12
CA ALA A 313 -14.08 12.98 -15.74
C ALA A 313 -13.21 13.70 -16.78
N ASP A 314 -12.14 13.05 -17.26
CA ASP A 314 -11.29 13.60 -18.30
C ASP A 314 -12.07 13.90 -19.62
N GLU A 315 -13.01 13.00 -20.00
CA GLU A 315 -13.86 13.20 -21.16
C GLU A 315 -14.84 14.36 -20.99
N GLU A 316 -15.39 14.54 -19.78
CA GLU A 316 -16.25 15.66 -19.47
C GLU A 316 -15.50 16.99 -19.53
N ASP A 317 -14.31 17.04 -18.93
CA ASP A 317 -13.41 18.19 -18.98
C ASP A 317 -12.98 18.54 -20.41
N MET A 318 -12.66 17.54 -21.24
CA MET A 318 -12.35 17.78 -22.66
C MET A 318 -13.53 18.38 -23.40
N ARG A 319 -14.75 17.89 -23.17
CA ARG A 319 -15.99 18.47 -23.77
C ARG A 319 -16.26 19.89 -23.30
N GLY A 320 -15.96 20.17 -22.02
CA GLY A 320 -16.09 21.49 -21.40
C GLY A 320 -14.97 22.47 -21.73
N GLY A 321 -13.87 21.99 -22.34
CA GLY A 321 -12.68 22.80 -22.61
C GLY A 321 -11.85 23.14 -21.37
N THR A 322 -12.02 22.39 -20.29
CA THR A 322 -11.35 22.56 -18.98
C THR A 322 -10.27 21.51 -18.71
N TYR A 323 -10.10 20.54 -19.61
CA TYR A 323 -9.15 19.45 -19.44
C TYR A 323 -7.72 19.96 -19.21
N SER A 324 -7.12 19.50 -18.13
CA SER A 324 -5.70 19.67 -17.83
C SER A 324 -5.10 18.31 -17.54
N PRO A 325 -4.09 17.87 -18.27
CA PRO A 325 -3.45 16.59 -18.00
C PRO A 325 -2.82 16.62 -16.61
N PRO A 326 -2.74 15.45 -15.93
CA PRO A 326 -2.02 15.32 -14.68
C PRO A 326 -0.59 15.81 -14.81
N LYS A 327 -0.11 16.52 -13.81
CA LYS A 327 1.28 16.97 -13.78
C LYS A 327 2.16 15.83 -13.34
N PHE A 328 2.98 15.32 -14.23
CA PHE A 328 4.10 14.46 -13.87
C PHE A 328 5.28 15.30 -13.39
N PRO A 329 6.10 14.81 -12.45
CA PRO A 329 7.42 15.39 -12.19
C PRO A 329 8.19 15.46 -13.52
N GLU A 330 8.83 16.60 -13.82
CA GLU A 330 9.60 16.79 -15.08
C GLU A 330 10.57 15.66 -15.36
N ASN A 331 11.08 15.04 -14.30
CA ASN A 331 11.90 13.83 -14.36
C ASN A 331 11.35 12.79 -13.38
N TRP A 332 10.22 12.15 -13.73
CA TRP A 332 9.58 11.19 -12.85
C TRP A 332 10.48 9.98 -12.53
N VAL A 333 11.40 9.59 -13.41
CA VAL A 333 12.37 8.52 -13.15
C VAL A 333 13.32 8.92 -12.03
N GLN A 334 13.78 10.18 -12.03
CA GLN A 334 14.63 10.70 -10.96
C GLN A 334 13.82 10.86 -9.67
N TRP A 335 12.61 11.36 -9.76
CA TRP A 335 11.68 11.48 -8.63
C TRP A 335 11.38 10.10 -8.03
N TRP A 336 11.00 9.11 -8.85
CA TRP A 336 10.69 7.76 -8.40
C TRP A 336 11.88 7.12 -7.67
N ASN A 337 13.05 7.09 -8.31
CA ASN A 337 14.26 6.54 -7.71
C ASN A 337 14.77 7.35 -6.52
N GLY A 338 14.58 8.67 -6.54
CA GLY A 338 14.99 9.60 -5.49
C GLY A 338 14.04 9.64 -4.28
N SER A 339 12.86 9.00 -4.36
CA SER A 339 11.95 8.90 -3.23
C SER A 339 12.48 8.00 -2.12
N CYS A 340 13.47 7.15 -2.41
CA CYS A 340 14.12 6.30 -1.43
C CYS A 340 15.44 6.90 -0.98
N THR A 341 15.54 7.14 0.31
CA THR A 341 16.77 7.59 0.95
C THR A 341 17.45 6.39 1.61
N SER A 342 18.79 6.42 1.61
CA SER A 342 19.60 5.58 2.46
C SER A 342 20.81 6.43 2.82
N ASP A 343 21.00 6.69 4.09
CA ASP A 343 22.20 7.36 4.57
C ASP A 343 23.42 6.42 4.56
N GLY A 344 23.22 5.17 4.10
CA GLY A 344 24.23 4.11 4.09
C GLY A 344 24.43 3.47 5.46
N SER A 345 23.68 3.87 6.47
CA SER A 345 23.74 3.22 7.78
C SER A 345 23.11 1.83 7.70
N ARG A 346 23.74 0.88 8.37
CA ARG A 346 23.19 -0.49 8.47
C ARG A 346 21.96 -0.55 9.36
N TYR A 347 21.87 0.37 10.32
CA TYR A 347 20.82 0.40 11.33
C TYR A 347 20.35 1.85 11.56
N PRO A 348 19.06 2.05 11.88
CA PRO A 348 18.50 3.38 12.07
C PRO A 348 18.95 4.07 13.36
N ILE A 349 19.38 3.31 14.35
CA ILE A 349 19.84 3.75 15.68
C ILE A 349 20.98 2.83 16.15
N GLU A 350 21.66 3.21 17.22
CA GLU A 350 22.74 2.41 17.83
C GLU A 350 22.21 1.05 18.33
N ILE A 351 22.98 -0.04 18.06
CA ILE A 351 22.62 -1.43 18.40
C ILE A 351 23.26 -1.86 19.74
#